data_dc4c35cadb5ffc36efc4be62c6eff682
#
_entry.id   dc4c35cadb5ffc36efc4be62c6eff682
#
_cell.length_a   1.000
_cell.length_b   1.000
_cell.length_c   1.000
_cell.angle_alpha   90.00
_cell.angle_beta   90.00
_cell.angle_gamma   90.00
#
_symmetry.space_group_name_H-M   'P 1'
#
loop_
_entity.id
_entity.type
_entity.pdbx_description
1 polymer ?
#
loop_
_entity_poly.entity_id
_entity_poly.type
_entity_poly.pdbx_seq_one_letter_code
_entity_poly.pdbx_strand_id
1 'polypeptide(L)'
;MSKQVEEALQALGARLRGFRKDAGFASGRAFARATAWQESKVSRIENGKQRPSEDDLRVWCETTCQGEQLGDLVAIVRHVDELWLEWRRQLRTGVEKRQRQAIPVYARTKVFRIWHPTLIWGTLQTAEYAAEVFRQGVSYYEIPNDAEAAVAKRLERQQYLYQGDRIFNVLLGEQALYTNFGGPEVMKGQLDRLLAVMRLPRLSLGVVPKSARTFIWPGNAFSMFDSRLVLVETYSAELSVTQPREIELYTKAFALLKQSAVYGTTVRDLISTAIQHFDQMPTDQESAPCNP
;
A
#
# COMPACT_ATOMS: atom_id res chain seq x y z
N MET A 1 -5.10 11.11 -15.59
CA MET A 1 -5.60 11.11 -14.19
C MET A 1 -6.27 9.77 -13.96
N SER A 2 -6.10 9.13 -12.80
CA SER A 2 -6.85 7.91 -12.53
C SER A 2 -8.34 8.25 -12.35
N LYS A 3 -9.23 7.30 -12.69
CA LYS A 3 -10.69 7.47 -12.56
C LYS A 3 -11.09 7.92 -11.15
N GLN A 4 -10.42 7.45 -10.13
CA GLN A 4 -10.68 7.80 -8.72
C GLN A 4 -10.24 9.21 -8.36
N VAL A 5 -9.12 9.70 -8.90
CA VAL A 5 -8.71 11.11 -8.76
C VAL A 5 -9.74 12.02 -9.45
N GLU A 6 -10.25 11.61 -10.61
CA GLU A 6 -11.34 12.33 -11.28
C GLU A 6 -12.63 12.34 -10.44
N GLU A 7 -13.02 11.20 -9.89
CA GLU A 7 -14.20 11.07 -9.02
C GLU A 7 -14.04 11.92 -7.74
N ALA A 8 -12.86 11.91 -7.10
CA ALA A 8 -12.58 12.73 -5.93
C ALA A 8 -12.58 14.24 -6.24
N LEU A 9 -12.00 14.65 -7.37
CA LEU A 9 -12.06 16.03 -7.83
C LEU A 9 -13.47 16.46 -8.23
N GLN A 10 -14.28 15.56 -8.81
CA GLN A 10 -15.69 15.80 -9.10
C GLN A 10 -16.51 15.98 -7.81
N ALA A 11 -16.27 15.12 -6.80
CA ALA A 11 -16.92 15.24 -5.50
C ALA A 11 -16.56 16.56 -4.79
N LEU A 12 -15.28 16.93 -4.80
CA LEU A 12 -14.82 18.22 -4.27
C LEU A 12 -15.46 19.40 -5.04
N GLY A 13 -15.46 19.33 -6.37
CA GLY A 13 -16.07 20.36 -7.20
C GLY A 13 -17.58 20.51 -6.97
N ALA A 14 -18.30 19.40 -6.78
CA ALA A 14 -19.70 19.40 -6.42
C ALA A 14 -19.96 20.06 -5.05
N ARG A 15 -19.09 19.78 -4.05
CA ARG A 15 -19.15 20.41 -2.72
C ARG A 15 -18.92 21.92 -2.81
N LEU A 16 -17.89 22.36 -3.53
CA LEU A 16 -17.60 23.77 -3.76
C LEU A 16 -18.74 24.49 -4.49
N ARG A 17 -19.37 23.82 -5.47
CA ARG A 17 -20.58 24.31 -6.14
C ARG A 17 -21.76 24.45 -5.17
N GLY A 18 -21.90 23.55 -4.23
CA GLY A 18 -22.87 23.63 -3.12
C GLY A 18 -22.65 24.92 -2.33
N PHE A 19 -21.46 25.15 -1.81
CA PHE A 19 -21.12 26.37 -1.05
C PHE A 19 -21.40 27.64 -1.82
N ARG A 20 -21.08 27.69 -3.12
CA ARG A 20 -21.39 28.83 -3.96
C ARG A 20 -22.89 29.10 -4.03
N LYS A 21 -23.73 28.06 -4.23
CA LYS A 21 -25.18 28.19 -4.29
C LYS A 21 -25.79 28.62 -2.96
N ASP A 22 -25.31 28.04 -1.87
CA ASP A 22 -25.78 28.35 -0.50
C ASP A 22 -25.42 29.79 -0.10
N ALA A 23 -24.32 30.33 -0.62
CA ALA A 23 -23.93 31.74 -0.47
C ALA A 23 -24.68 32.70 -1.43
N GLY A 24 -25.68 32.20 -2.16
CA GLY A 24 -26.55 33.03 -3.02
C GLY A 24 -26.01 33.32 -4.44
N PHE A 25 -24.87 32.76 -4.84
CA PHE A 25 -24.36 32.93 -6.20
C PHE A 25 -25.06 31.95 -7.17
N ALA A 26 -26.08 32.42 -7.88
CA ALA A 26 -26.88 31.60 -8.79
C ALA A 26 -26.07 30.97 -9.93
N SER A 27 -24.98 31.58 -10.39
CA SER A 27 -24.16 31.08 -11.51
C SER A 27 -22.65 31.14 -11.21
N GLY A 28 -21.86 30.30 -11.87
CA GLY A 28 -20.40 30.35 -11.82
C GLY A 28 -19.85 31.69 -12.32
N ARG A 29 -20.55 32.34 -13.26
CA ARG A 29 -20.21 33.70 -13.74
C ARG A 29 -20.36 34.76 -12.64
N ALA A 30 -21.42 34.69 -11.84
CA ALA A 30 -21.61 35.62 -10.71
C ALA A 30 -20.51 35.45 -9.67
N PHE A 31 -20.14 34.20 -9.37
CA PHE A 31 -19.05 33.88 -8.45
C PHE A 31 -17.66 34.32 -9.00
N ALA A 32 -17.43 34.09 -10.28
CA ALA A 32 -16.19 34.50 -10.96
C ALA A 32 -15.98 36.03 -10.90
N ARG A 33 -17.07 36.83 -11.02
CA ARG A 33 -17.00 38.27 -10.83
C ARG A 33 -16.65 38.67 -9.40
N ALA A 34 -17.23 38.01 -8.40
CA ALA A 34 -16.98 38.29 -6.99
C ALA A 34 -15.55 37.95 -6.57
N THR A 35 -14.94 36.92 -7.17
CA THR A 35 -13.57 36.47 -6.87
C THR A 35 -12.52 37.08 -7.80
N ALA A 36 -12.89 37.90 -8.77
CA ALA A 36 -12.04 38.38 -9.85
C ALA A 36 -11.39 37.27 -10.69
N TRP A 37 -12.06 36.09 -10.80
CA TRP A 37 -11.59 34.94 -11.56
C TRP A 37 -12.22 34.89 -12.96
N GLN A 38 -11.60 34.08 -13.83
CA GLN A 38 -12.20 33.73 -15.10
C GLN A 38 -13.33 32.69 -14.88
N GLU A 39 -14.44 32.85 -15.57
CA GLU A 39 -15.59 31.92 -15.52
C GLU A 39 -15.17 30.47 -15.84
N SER A 40 -14.23 30.31 -16.80
CA SER A 40 -13.67 29.02 -17.17
C SER A 40 -12.92 28.31 -16.03
N LYS A 41 -12.27 29.08 -15.13
CA LYS A 41 -11.59 28.53 -13.93
C LYS A 41 -12.62 27.95 -12.97
N VAL A 42 -13.67 28.72 -12.65
CA VAL A 42 -14.76 28.28 -11.77
C VAL A 42 -15.41 27.01 -12.32
N SER A 43 -15.75 27.02 -13.61
CA SER A 43 -16.36 25.87 -14.27
C SER A 43 -15.47 24.62 -14.23
N ARG A 44 -14.16 24.74 -14.48
CA ARG A 44 -13.23 23.61 -14.43
C ARG A 44 -13.10 23.04 -13.01
N ILE A 45 -13.04 23.89 -11.99
CA ILE A 45 -12.97 23.45 -10.58
C ILE A 45 -14.27 22.73 -10.20
N GLU A 46 -15.43 23.33 -10.47
CA GLU A 46 -16.73 22.74 -10.12
C GLU A 46 -17.04 21.42 -10.83
N ASN A 47 -16.44 21.18 -11.99
CA ASN A 47 -16.60 19.95 -12.76
C ASN A 47 -15.43 18.95 -12.54
N GLY A 48 -14.54 19.19 -11.58
CA GLY A 48 -13.40 18.32 -11.30
C GLY A 48 -12.35 18.25 -12.41
N LYS A 49 -12.41 19.18 -13.39
CA LYS A 49 -11.46 19.24 -14.52
C LYS A 49 -10.19 20.01 -14.21
N GLN A 50 -10.18 20.72 -13.10
CA GLN A 50 -9.02 21.44 -12.59
C GLN A 50 -8.99 21.30 -11.07
N ARG A 51 -7.81 20.90 -10.55
CA ARG A 51 -7.55 20.88 -9.12
C ARG A 51 -7.44 22.32 -8.61
N PRO A 52 -8.19 22.71 -7.56
CA PRO A 52 -7.98 23.98 -6.90
C PRO A 52 -6.67 24.00 -6.12
N SER A 53 -5.97 25.15 -6.09
CA SER A 53 -4.88 25.40 -5.16
C SER A 53 -5.41 25.68 -3.74
N GLU A 54 -4.53 25.65 -2.73
CA GLU A 54 -4.91 26.03 -1.36
C GLU A 54 -5.40 27.50 -1.31
N ASP A 55 -4.80 28.38 -2.10
CA ASP A 55 -5.26 29.77 -2.22
C ASP A 55 -6.63 29.85 -2.90
N ASP A 56 -6.88 29.02 -3.90
CA ASP A 56 -8.21 28.95 -4.51
C ASP A 56 -9.28 28.52 -3.49
N LEU A 57 -8.96 27.53 -2.66
CA LEU A 57 -9.87 27.07 -1.59
C LEU A 57 -10.09 28.17 -0.55
N ARG A 58 -9.04 28.92 -0.19
CA ARG A 58 -9.16 30.03 0.74
C ARG A 58 -10.10 31.12 0.20
N VAL A 59 -9.86 31.57 -1.03
CA VAL A 59 -10.74 32.56 -1.70
C VAL A 59 -12.16 32.05 -1.81
N TRP A 60 -12.33 30.75 -2.14
CA TRP A 60 -13.66 30.15 -2.23
C TRP A 60 -14.39 30.18 -0.89
N CYS A 61 -13.75 29.73 0.19
CA CYS A 61 -14.32 29.69 1.54
C CYS A 61 -14.61 31.10 2.08
N GLU A 62 -13.73 32.07 1.87
CA GLU A 62 -13.94 33.46 2.25
C GLU A 62 -15.15 34.07 1.53
N THR A 63 -15.23 33.88 0.20
CA THR A 63 -16.33 34.42 -0.61
C THR A 63 -17.68 33.77 -0.30
N THR A 64 -17.68 32.50 0.17
CA THR A 64 -18.90 31.77 0.51
C THR A 64 -19.19 31.72 2.01
N CYS A 65 -18.44 32.44 2.84
CA CYS A 65 -18.54 32.43 4.31
C CYS A 65 -18.42 31.01 4.93
N GLN A 66 -17.60 30.15 4.34
CA GLN A 66 -17.35 28.77 4.76
C GLN A 66 -15.91 28.59 5.31
N GLY A 67 -15.39 29.57 6.03
CA GLY A 67 -14.01 29.58 6.54
C GLY A 67 -13.68 28.34 7.40
N GLU A 68 -14.63 27.84 8.19
CA GLU A 68 -14.46 26.64 9.01
C GLU A 68 -14.18 25.37 8.18
N GLN A 69 -14.61 25.33 6.92
CA GLN A 69 -14.43 24.20 6.02
C GLN A 69 -13.06 24.19 5.32
N LEU A 70 -12.29 25.29 5.40
CA LEU A 70 -11.03 25.43 4.67
C LEU A 70 -10.03 24.32 5.04
N GLY A 71 -9.89 24.01 6.33
CA GLY A 71 -8.99 22.96 6.82
C GLY A 71 -9.31 21.60 6.20
N ASP A 72 -10.59 21.23 6.17
CA ASP A 72 -11.07 19.97 5.60
C ASP A 72 -10.86 19.92 4.08
N LEU A 73 -11.13 21.01 3.38
CA LEU A 73 -10.96 21.09 1.92
C LEU A 73 -9.49 21.01 1.52
N VAL A 74 -8.61 21.70 2.25
CA VAL A 74 -7.16 21.61 2.05
C VAL A 74 -6.67 20.19 2.33
N ALA A 75 -7.16 19.55 3.40
CA ALA A 75 -6.84 18.15 3.70
C ALA A 75 -7.29 17.22 2.57
N ILE A 76 -8.50 17.41 2.01
CA ILE A 76 -9.00 16.63 0.87
C ILE A 76 -8.07 16.80 -0.35
N VAL A 77 -7.68 18.02 -0.70
CA VAL A 77 -6.82 18.28 -1.86
C VAL A 77 -5.42 17.69 -1.67
N ARG A 78 -4.82 17.82 -0.50
CA ARG A 78 -3.54 17.18 -0.16
C ARG A 78 -3.67 15.67 -0.18
N HIS A 79 -4.75 15.15 0.37
CA HIS A 79 -5.02 13.72 0.44
C HIS A 79 -5.24 13.09 -0.94
N VAL A 80 -5.93 13.75 -1.86
CA VAL A 80 -6.06 13.30 -3.26
C VAL A 80 -4.69 13.15 -3.94
N ASP A 81 -3.72 14.00 -3.61
CA ASP A 81 -2.35 13.87 -4.14
C ASP A 81 -1.52 12.79 -3.46
N GLU A 82 -1.73 12.59 -2.15
CA GLU A 82 -0.97 11.65 -1.34
C GLU A 82 -1.53 10.22 -1.41
N LEU A 83 -2.85 10.10 -1.59
CA LEU A 83 -3.56 8.82 -1.54
C LEU A 83 -3.25 7.89 -2.70
N TRP A 84 -2.99 8.43 -3.88
CA TRP A 84 -2.90 7.65 -5.10
C TRP A 84 -1.67 8.04 -5.92
N LEU A 85 -0.51 7.63 -5.42
CA LEU A 85 0.71 7.70 -6.22
C LEU A 85 0.70 6.58 -7.26
N GLU A 86 0.42 6.94 -8.50
CA GLU A 86 0.47 6.02 -9.63
C GLU A 86 1.86 5.36 -9.72
N TRP A 87 1.91 4.02 -9.69
CA TRP A 87 3.15 3.25 -9.74
C TRP A 87 4.04 3.66 -10.89
N ARG A 88 3.48 3.86 -12.07
CA ARG A 88 4.23 4.27 -13.27
C ARG A 88 5.02 5.56 -13.06
N ARG A 89 4.48 6.50 -12.28
CA ARG A 89 5.17 7.75 -11.92
C ARG A 89 6.23 7.53 -10.85
N GLN A 90 5.94 6.73 -9.83
CA GLN A 90 6.90 6.42 -8.75
C GLN A 90 8.07 5.59 -9.25
N LEU A 91 7.80 4.60 -10.11
CA LEU A 91 8.75 3.61 -10.57
C LEU A 91 9.44 4.00 -11.89
N ARG A 92 9.16 5.18 -12.43
CA ARG A 92 9.78 5.66 -13.69
C ARG A 92 11.31 5.59 -13.70
N THR A 93 11.94 5.70 -12.54
CA THR A 93 13.39 5.64 -12.34
C THR A 93 13.87 4.32 -11.74
N GLY A 94 13.01 3.29 -11.73
CA GLY A 94 13.29 1.98 -11.14
C GLY A 94 12.65 1.77 -9.77
N VAL A 95 12.83 0.57 -9.22
CA VAL A 95 12.26 0.13 -7.94
C VAL A 95 13.13 0.46 -6.72
N GLU A 96 14.44 0.68 -6.90
CA GLU A 96 15.40 0.99 -5.81
C GLU A 96 14.98 2.23 -5.03
N LYS A 97 14.63 3.30 -5.72
CA LYS A 97 14.19 4.56 -5.11
C LYS A 97 13.04 4.35 -4.12
N ARG A 98 12.07 3.51 -4.47
CA ARG A 98 10.93 3.19 -3.59
C ARG A 98 11.39 2.43 -2.36
N GLN A 99 12.34 1.50 -2.48
CA GLN A 99 12.91 0.77 -1.36
C GLN A 99 13.66 1.71 -0.40
N ARG A 100 14.42 2.66 -0.93
CA ARG A 100 15.13 3.68 -0.16
C ARG A 100 14.18 4.61 0.59
N GLN A 101 13.08 5.02 -0.02
CA GLN A 101 12.05 5.88 0.61
C GLN A 101 11.36 5.21 1.82
N ALA A 102 11.33 3.89 1.88
CA ALA A 102 10.77 3.17 3.01
C ALA A 102 11.68 3.22 4.27
N ILE A 103 13.00 3.40 4.13
CA ILE A 103 13.96 3.38 5.25
C ILE A 103 13.59 4.38 6.35
N PRO A 104 13.32 5.67 6.08
CA PRO A 104 12.91 6.63 7.11
C PRO A 104 11.60 6.28 7.81
N VAL A 105 10.66 5.61 7.12
CA VAL A 105 9.42 5.14 7.73
C VAL A 105 9.72 4.07 8.76
N TYR A 106 10.55 3.08 8.40
CA TYR A 106 10.98 2.02 9.32
C TYR A 106 11.75 2.57 10.52
N ALA A 107 12.65 3.53 10.30
CA ALA A 107 13.46 4.14 11.36
C ALA A 107 12.59 4.77 12.46
N ARG A 108 11.45 5.36 12.10
CA ARG A 108 10.55 6.07 13.02
C ARG A 108 9.42 5.22 13.59
N THR A 109 9.22 4.02 13.06
CA THR A 109 8.11 3.13 13.47
C THR A 109 8.54 2.23 14.62
N LYS A 110 7.68 2.10 15.63
CA LYS A 110 7.87 1.19 16.77
C LYS A 110 7.05 -0.09 16.65
N VAL A 111 5.82 0.00 16.15
CA VAL A 111 4.89 -1.12 16.04
C VAL A 111 4.46 -1.30 14.59
N PHE A 112 4.83 -2.44 14.03
CA PHE A 112 4.40 -2.87 12.70
C PHE A 112 3.22 -3.85 12.83
N ARG A 113 2.17 -3.65 12.03
CA ARG A 113 1.07 -4.61 11.84
C ARG A 113 0.93 -4.85 10.35
N ILE A 114 1.21 -6.05 9.92
CA ILE A 114 1.37 -6.40 8.51
C ILE A 114 0.40 -7.51 8.17
N TRP A 115 -0.36 -7.34 7.10
CA TRP A 115 -1.19 -8.37 6.50
C TRP A 115 -0.82 -8.57 5.03
N HIS A 116 -0.41 -9.77 4.68
CA HIS A 116 -0.12 -10.18 3.30
C HIS A 116 -0.78 -11.52 2.99
N PRO A 117 -1.85 -11.55 2.17
CA PRO A 117 -2.60 -12.77 1.89
C PRO A 117 -1.87 -13.76 0.96
N THR A 118 -1.07 -13.26 0.02
CA THR A 118 -0.52 -14.06 -1.09
C THR A 118 0.97 -13.88 -1.33
N LEU A 119 1.61 -12.94 -0.67
CA LEU A 119 3.03 -12.61 -0.82
C LEU A 119 3.69 -12.56 0.54
N ILE A 120 4.92 -13.05 0.66
CA ILE A 120 5.70 -12.88 1.89
C ILE A 120 6.14 -11.42 2.01
N TRP A 121 5.89 -10.82 3.17
CA TRP A 121 6.25 -9.41 3.43
C TRP A 121 7.74 -9.14 3.21
N GLY A 122 8.06 -8.06 2.49
CA GLY A 122 9.39 -7.75 1.98
C GLY A 122 10.52 -7.80 3.02
N THR A 123 10.25 -7.48 4.29
CA THR A 123 11.25 -7.52 5.36
C THR A 123 11.59 -8.97 5.80
N LEU A 124 10.76 -9.95 5.48
CA LEU A 124 11.02 -11.37 5.77
C LEU A 124 11.58 -12.14 4.56
N GLN A 125 11.74 -11.47 3.40
CA GLN A 125 12.19 -12.11 2.17
C GLN A 125 13.68 -12.43 2.19
N THR A 126 14.07 -13.50 1.47
CA THR A 126 15.46 -13.75 1.07
C THR A 126 15.85 -12.84 -0.10
N ALA A 127 17.12 -12.77 -0.44
CA ALA A 127 17.61 -12.00 -1.59
C ALA A 127 17.03 -12.54 -2.90
N GLU A 128 17.02 -13.86 -3.05
CA GLU A 128 16.56 -14.58 -4.25
C GLU A 128 15.06 -14.36 -4.46
N TYR A 129 14.26 -14.56 -3.42
CA TYR A 129 12.80 -14.31 -3.50
C TYR A 129 12.50 -12.84 -3.81
N ALA A 130 13.20 -11.89 -3.17
CA ALA A 130 13.05 -10.47 -3.43
C ALA A 130 13.43 -10.10 -4.86
N ALA A 131 14.48 -10.73 -5.41
CA ALA A 131 14.91 -10.52 -6.79
C ALA A 131 13.82 -10.95 -7.79
N GLU A 132 13.16 -12.10 -7.55
CA GLU A 132 12.06 -12.55 -8.39
C GLU A 132 10.86 -11.59 -8.35
N VAL A 133 10.47 -11.16 -7.15
CA VAL A 133 9.39 -10.18 -6.99
C VAL A 133 9.69 -8.89 -7.73
N PHE A 134 10.94 -8.38 -7.64
CA PHE A 134 11.33 -7.17 -8.35
C PHE A 134 11.41 -7.37 -9.86
N ARG A 135 11.94 -8.51 -10.35
CA ARG A 135 11.99 -8.81 -11.79
C ARG A 135 10.59 -8.84 -12.40
N GLN A 136 9.62 -9.47 -11.73
CA GLN A 136 8.23 -9.45 -12.19
C GLN A 136 7.65 -8.02 -12.20
N GLY A 137 7.91 -7.21 -11.18
CA GLY A 137 7.49 -5.82 -11.15
C GLY A 137 8.13 -4.99 -12.26
N VAL A 138 9.43 -5.12 -12.50
CA VAL A 138 10.17 -4.45 -13.59
C VAL A 138 9.55 -4.81 -14.94
N SER A 139 9.30 -6.10 -15.19
CA SER A 139 8.67 -6.59 -16.43
C SER A 139 7.24 -6.08 -16.58
N TYR A 140 6.43 -6.17 -15.52
CA TYR A 140 5.01 -5.79 -15.58
C TYR A 140 4.80 -4.29 -15.80
N TYR A 141 5.63 -3.44 -15.16
CA TYR A 141 5.53 -1.99 -15.30
C TYR A 141 6.37 -1.41 -16.44
N GLU A 142 7.16 -2.25 -17.14
CA GLU A 142 8.05 -1.84 -18.24
C GLU A 142 8.98 -0.68 -17.82
N ILE A 143 9.64 -0.84 -16.67
CA ILE A 143 10.52 0.17 -16.05
C ILE A 143 11.99 -0.25 -16.11
N PRO A 144 12.94 0.70 -15.88
CA PRO A 144 14.36 0.37 -15.81
C PRO A 144 14.64 -0.74 -14.79
N ASN A 145 15.48 -1.70 -15.17
CA ASN A 145 15.86 -2.82 -14.33
C ASN A 145 16.99 -2.41 -13.37
N ASP A 146 16.62 -2.10 -12.14
CA ASP A 146 17.50 -1.84 -10.99
C ASP A 146 17.22 -2.83 -9.83
N ALA A 147 16.75 -4.04 -10.18
CA ALA A 147 16.32 -5.05 -9.20
C ALA A 147 17.42 -5.40 -8.18
N GLU A 148 18.68 -5.51 -8.57
CA GLU A 148 19.79 -5.79 -7.64
C GLU A 148 19.97 -4.70 -6.60
N ALA A 149 19.95 -3.43 -7.02
CA ALA A 149 20.02 -2.29 -6.09
C ALA A 149 18.83 -2.24 -5.17
N ALA A 150 17.64 -2.58 -5.68
CA ALA A 150 16.42 -2.67 -4.88
C ALA A 150 16.48 -3.81 -3.84
N VAL A 151 17.02 -4.98 -4.20
CA VAL A 151 17.28 -6.09 -3.27
C VAL A 151 18.22 -5.63 -2.17
N ALA A 152 19.34 -5.01 -2.50
CA ALA A 152 20.29 -4.50 -1.50
C ALA A 152 19.60 -3.55 -0.50
N LYS A 153 18.76 -2.61 -0.98
CA LYS A 153 18.00 -1.71 -0.10
C LYS A 153 16.91 -2.41 0.70
N ARG A 154 16.31 -3.48 0.18
CA ARG A 154 15.38 -4.32 0.95
C ARG A 154 16.07 -5.06 2.08
N LEU A 155 17.24 -5.64 1.82
CA LEU A 155 18.05 -6.33 2.82
C LEU A 155 18.59 -5.36 3.90
N GLU A 156 18.98 -4.14 3.51
CA GLU A 156 19.35 -3.09 4.47
C GLU A 156 18.26 -2.82 5.50
N ARG A 157 16.97 -2.81 5.10
CA ARG A 157 15.86 -2.66 6.03
C ARG A 157 15.67 -3.82 6.99
N GLN A 158 16.15 -5.01 6.66
CA GLN A 158 16.04 -6.18 7.55
C GLN A 158 16.79 -6.02 8.85
N GLN A 159 17.79 -5.12 8.93
CA GLN A 159 18.46 -4.79 10.17
C GLN A 159 17.49 -4.40 11.30
N TYR A 160 16.35 -3.78 10.96
CA TYR A 160 15.34 -3.38 11.93
C TYR A 160 14.65 -4.56 12.64
N LEU A 161 14.71 -5.79 12.09
CA LEU A 161 14.26 -7.00 12.78
C LEU A 161 15.15 -7.35 13.98
N TYR A 162 16.43 -6.98 13.92
CA TYR A 162 17.45 -7.39 14.88
C TYR A 162 17.87 -6.27 15.84
N GLN A 163 17.59 -5.02 15.48
CA GLN A 163 18.04 -3.84 16.22
C GLN A 163 16.88 -3.04 16.81
N GLY A 164 17.14 -2.40 17.97
CA GLY A 164 16.19 -1.51 18.64
C GLY A 164 15.07 -2.26 19.38
N ASP A 165 13.96 -1.57 19.64
CA ASP A 165 12.82 -2.00 20.47
C ASP A 165 11.52 -2.21 19.67
N ARG A 166 11.62 -2.39 18.35
CA ARG A 166 10.49 -2.51 17.43
C ARG A 166 9.75 -3.82 17.60
N ILE A 167 8.44 -3.77 17.46
CA ILE A 167 7.56 -4.93 17.54
C ILE A 167 6.95 -5.16 16.15
N PHE A 168 7.06 -6.40 15.68
CA PHE A 168 6.54 -6.81 14.37
C PHE A 168 5.41 -7.84 14.57
N ASN A 169 4.20 -7.46 14.23
CA ASN A 169 3.05 -8.34 14.16
C ASN A 169 2.76 -8.62 12.68
N VAL A 170 3.13 -9.78 12.20
CA VAL A 170 2.99 -10.18 10.79
C VAL A 170 1.98 -11.30 10.67
N LEU A 171 0.99 -11.10 9.82
CA LEU A 171 0.01 -12.09 9.42
C LEU A 171 0.18 -12.37 7.93
N LEU A 172 0.33 -13.64 7.59
CA LEU A 172 0.33 -14.14 6.23
C LEU A 172 -0.93 -14.97 5.99
N GLY A 173 -1.51 -14.88 4.80
CA GLY A 173 -2.41 -15.93 4.36
C GLY A 173 -1.63 -17.21 4.06
N GLU A 174 -2.21 -18.38 4.28
CA GLU A 174 -1.54 -19.65 3.95
C GLU A 174 -1.09 -19.69 2.48
N GLN A 175 -1.84 -19.05 1.57
CA GLN A 175 -1.49 -18.95 0.15
C GLN A 175 -0.11 -18.31 -0.08
N ALA A 176 0.34 -17.40 0.80
CA ALA A 176 1.67 -16.79 0.68
C ALA A 176 2.81 -17.81 0.79
N LEU A 177 2.57 -18.95 1.43
CA LEU A 177 3.54 -20.05 1.55
C LEU A 177 3.67 -20.87 0.26
N TYR A 178 2.67 -20.78 -0.64
CA TYR A 178 2.58 -21.57 -1.87
C TYR A 178 2.64 -20.75 -3.15
N THR A 179 2.57 -19.43 -3.08
CA THR A 179 2.71 -18.58 -4.28
C THR A 179 4.14 -18.65 -4.76
N ASN A 180 4.36 -19.38 -5.86
CA ASN A 180 5.68 -19.72 -6.36
C ASN A 180 6.35 -18.52 -7.06
N PHE A 181 7.36 -17.96 -6.40
CA PHE A 181 8.25 -16.94 -6.96
C PHE A 181 9.64 -17.55 -7.17
N GLY A 182 10.06 -17.70 -8.42
CA GLY A 182 11.40 -18.15 -8.78
C GLY A 182 11.66 -19.65 -8.65
N GLY A 183 10.63 -20.46 -8.60
CA GLY A 183 10.76 -21.92 -8.60
C GLY A 183 10.95 -22.54 -7.21
N PRO A 184 10.97 -23.89 -7.15
CA PRO A 184 10.98 -24.66 -5.90
C PRO A 184 12.15 -24.30 -4.97
N GLU A 185 13.36 -24.12 -5.50
CA GLU A 185 14.56 -23.86 -4.70
C GLU A 185 14.49 -22.48 -4.00
N VAL A 186 14.02 -21.44 -4.72
CA VAL A 186 13.82 -20.10 -4.15
C VAL A 186 12.76 -20.14 -3.07
N MET A 187 11.66 -20.86 -3.31
CA MET A 187 10.58 -21.01 -2.34
C MET A 187 11.01 -21.75 -1.09
N LYS A 188 11.76 -22.85 -1.21
CA LYS A 188 12.31 -23.59 -0.05
C LYS A 188 13.23 -22.69 0.80
N GLY A 189 14.18 -22.00 0.16
CA GLY A 189 15.06 -21.06 0.88
C GLY A 189 14.28 -19.94 1.58
N GLN A 190 13.20 -19.44 0.96
CA GLN A 190 12.32 -18.45 1.56
C GLN A 190 11.53 -19.01 2.75
N LEU A 191 11.02 -20.23 2.68
CA LEU A 191 10.28 -20.88 3.76
C LEU A 191 11.21 -21.21 4.94
N ASP A 192 12.42 -21.69 4.69
CA ASP A 192 13.46 -21.85 5.71
C ASP A 192 13.81 -20.53 6.42
N ARG A 193 13.85 -19.44 5.66
CA ARG A 193 14.01 -18.10 6.24
C ARG A 193 12.88 -17.78 7.21
N LEU A 194 11.62 -18.11 6.89
CA LEU A 194 10.48 -17.90 7.80
C LEU A 194 10.65 -18.70 9.09
N LEU A 195 11.06 -19.99 8.99
CA LEU A 195 11.34 -20.83 10.16
C LEU A 195 12.44 -20.25 11.07
N ALA A 196 13.44 -19.63 10.47
CA ALA A 196 14.53 -18.99 11.24
C ALA A 196 14.04 -17.71 11.94
N VAL A 197 13.35 -16.79 11.22
CA VAL A 197 12.97 -15.48 11.77
C VAL A 197 11.81 -15.56 12.75
N MET A 198 10.91 -16.56 12.65
CA MET A 198 9.81 -16.71 13.60
C MET A 198 10.24 -16.93 15.05
N ARG A 199 11.53 -17.21 15.26
CA ARG A 199 12.14 -17.34 16.62
C ARG A 199 12.56 -16.00 17.22
N LEU A 200 12.54 -14.92 16.44
CA LEU A 200 12.94 -13.60 16.96
C LEU A 200 11.90 -13.11 18.00
N PRO A 201 12.36 -12.66 19.18
CA PRO A 201 11.46 -12.34 20.30
C PRO A 201 10.53 -11.15 20.02
N ARG A 202 10.85 -10.32 19.03
CA ARG A 202 10.07 -9.14 18.65
C ARG A 202 9.18 -9.35 17.43
N LEU A 203 9.22 -10.55 16.84
CA LEU A 203 8.43 -10.93 15.68
C LEU A 203 7.33 -11.92 16.09
N SER A 204 6.10 -11.51 16.01
CA SER A 204 4.94 -12.40 16.06
C SER A 204 4.53 -12.74 14.62
N LEU A 205 4.85 -13.94 14.15
CA LEU A 205 4.44 -14.46 12.86
C LEU A 205 3.21 -15.35 13.02
N GLY A 206 2.09 -14.91 12.45
CA GLY A 206 0.87 -15.69 12.34
C GLY A 206 0.57 -16.05 10.89
N VAL A 207 -0.11 -17.18 10.69
CA VAL A 207 -0.64 -17.59 9.38
C VAL A 207 -2.15 -17.78 9.53
N VAL A 208 -2.91 -17.23 8.60
CA VAL A 208 -4.35 -17.48 8.47
C VAL A 208 -4.52 -18.69 7.55
N PRO A 209 -4.89 -19.88 8.08
CA PRO A 209 -5.08 -21.08 7.28
C PRO A 209 -6.20 -20.90 6.25
N LYS A 210 -6.09 -21.53 5.09
CA LYS A 210 -7.14 -21.53 4.04
C LYS A 210 -8.48 -22.08 4.52
N SER A 211 -8.45 -22.96 5.53
CA SER A 211 -9.63 -23.57 6.17
C SER A 211 -10.12 -22.83 7.41
N ALA A 212 -9.46 -21.73 7.82
CA ALA A 212 -9.85 -21.00 9.02
C ALA A 212 -11.22 -20.33 8.85
N ARG A 213 -12.01 -20.33 9.95
CA ARG A 213 -13.18 -19.44 10.00
C ARG A 213 -12.71 -17.98 9.94
N THR A 214 -13.20 -17.24 8.96
CA THR A 214 -12.87 -15.83 8.80
C THR A 214 -13.88 -14.95 9.51
N PHE A 215 -13.40 -13.91 10.19
CA PHE A 215 -14.22 -12.88 10.85
C PHE A 215 -14.28 -11.58 10.04
N ILE A 216 -13.46 -11.52 8.99
CA ILE A 216 -13.46 -10.46 7.96
C ILE A 216 -12.93 -11.08 6.66
N TRP A 217 -13.40 -10.60 5.50
CA TRP A 217 -12.82 -11.03 4.22
C TRP A 217 -11.34 -10.62 4.15
N PRO A 218 -10.47 -11.48 3.59
CA PRO A 218 -9.03 -11.22 3.50
C PRO A 218 -8.71 -10.24 2.36
N GLY A 219 -9.11 -8.99 2.50
CA GLY A 219 -8.92 -7.95 1.49
C GLY A 219 -7.48 -7.78 1.00
N ASN A 220 -7.14 -6.60 0.49
CA ASN A 220 -5.81 -6.30 -0.01
C ASN A 220 -4.74 -6.42 1.09
N ALA A 221 -3.49 -6.69 0.68
CA ALA A 221 -2.35 -6.57 1.56
C ALA A 221 -2.24 -5.14 2.10
N PHE A 222 -1.85 -5.00 3.36
CA PHE A 222 -1.57 -3.70 3.95
C PHE A 222 -0.45 -3.77 4.99
N SER A 223 0.24 -2.64 5.15
CA SER A 223 1.28 -2.45 6.15
C SER A 223 0.96 -1.23 6.99
N MET A 224 0.77 -1.43 8.32
CA MET A 224 0.53 -0.35 9.25
C MET A 224 1.81 0.00 10.01
N PHE A 225 2.10 1.28 10.10
CA PHE A 225 3.26 1.86 10.76
C PHE A 225 2.78 2.71 11.94
N ASP A 226 2.86 2.13 13.16
CA ASP A 226 2.19 2.63 14.37
C ASP A 226 0.66 2.79 14.14
N SER A 227 0.11 3.92 14.56
CA SER A 227 -1.25 4.38 14.24
C SER A 227 -1.23 5.66 13.38
N ARG A 228 -0.20 5.81 12.52
CA ARG A 228 0.04 7.05 11.78
C ARG A 228 -0.03 6.88 10.28
N LEU A 229 0.25 5.68 9.78
CA LEU A 229 0.31 5.42 8.34
C LEU A 229 -0.10 3.97 8.07
N VAL A 230 -0.95 3.79 7.06
CA VAL A 230 -1.20 2.48 6.44
C VAL A 230 -0.86 2.59 4.96
N LEU A 231 -0.06 1.65 4.45
CA LEU A 231 0.22 1.51 3.03
C LEU A 231 -0.54 0.30 2.49
N VAL A 232 -1.24 0.50 1.38
CA VAL A 232 -1.95 -0.54 0.63
C VAL A 232 -1.46 -0.53 -0.80
N GLU A 233 -0.97 -1.65 -1.29
CA GLU A 233 -0.47 -1.78 -2.65
C GLU A 233 -1.54 -2.41 -3.55
N THR A 234 -1.76 -1.80 -4.72
CA THR A 234 -2.62 -2.30 -5.80
C THR A 234 -1.80 -2.43 -7.07
N TYR A 235 -2.35 -3.00 -8.14
CA TYR A 235 -1.64 -3.08 -9.43
C TYR A 235 -1.34 -1.72 -10.05
N SER A 236 -2.12 -0.71 -9.78
CA SER A 236 -1.97 0.61 -10.44
C SER A 236 -1.32 1.66 -9.55
N ALA A 237 -1.34 1.49 -8.23
CA ALA A 237 -0.89 2.53 -7.30
C ALA A 237 -0.65 2.02 -5.88
N GLU A 238 0.04 2.83 -5.09
CA GLU A 238 0.09 2.73 -3.63
C GLU A 238 -0.88 3.73 -3.01
N LEU A 239 -1.68 3.25 -2.06
CA LEU A 239 -2.55 4.06 -1.24
C LEU A 239 -1.88 4.31 0.11
N SER A 240 -1.69 5.57 0.47
CA SER A 240 -1.19 6.01 1.78
C SER A 240 -2.34 6.54 2.63
N VAL A 241 -2.71 5.82 3.69
CA VAL A 241 -3.81 6.19 4.58
C VAL A 241 -3.24 6.81 5.85
N THR A 242 -3.59 8.07 6.11
CA THR A 242 -3.12 8.85 7.27
C THR A 242 -4.25 9.36 8.15
N GLN A 243 -5.50 9.31 7.67
CA GLN A 243 -6.66 9.75 8.42
C GLN A 243 -6.97 8.81 9.60
N PRO A 244 -7.07 9.31 10.85
CA PRO A 244 -7.28 8.46 12.02
C PRO A 244 -8.49 7.52 11.91
N ARG A 245 -9.63 8.00 11.42
CA ARG A 245 -10.85 7.20 11.25
C ARG A 245 -10.66 6.04 10.25
N GLU A 246 -9.88 6.24 9.19
CA GLU A 246 -9.58 5.20 8.22
C GLU A 246 -8.57 4.21 8.79
N ILE A 247 -7.54 4.68 9.51
CA ILE A 247 -6.57 3.82 10.21
C ILE A 247 -7.27 2.92 11.22
N GLU A 248 -8.32 3.40 11.91
CA GLU A 248 -9.13 2.58 12.81
C GLU A 248 -9.78 1.39 12.10
N LEU A 249 -10.24 1.54 10.85
CA LEU A 249 -10.79 0.44 10.05
C LEU A 249 -9.73 -0.64 9.79
N TYR A 250 -8.50 -0.27 9.43
CA TYR A 250 -7.40 -1.22 9.26
C TYR A 250 -6.97 -1.87 10.58
N THR A 251 -7.01 -1.12 11.68
CA THR A 251 -6.75 -1.66 13.03
C THR A 251 -7.79 -2.74 13.39
N LYS A 252 -9.06 -2.47 13.14
CA LYS A 252 -10.16 -3.42 13.33
C LYS A 252 -10.01 -4.64 12.41
N ALA A 253 -9.70 -4.42 11.13
CA ALA A 253 -9.47 -5.49 10.16
C ALA A 253 -8.32 -6.40 10.61
N PHE A 254 -7.18 -5.82 11.02
CA PHE A 254 -6.04 -6.58 11.54
C PHE A 254 -6.40 -7.41 12.78
N ALA A 255 -7.17 -6.85 13.71
CA ALA A 255 -7.64 -7.56 14.90
C ALA A 255 -8.54 -8.76 14.56
N LEU A 256 -9.41 -8.63 13.56
CA LEU A 256 -10.28 -9.71 13.09
C LEU A 256 -9.49 -10.80 12.33
N LEU A 257 -8.52 -10.42 11.49
CA LEU A 257 -7.61 -11.34 10.82
C LEU A 257 -6.79 -12.14 11.87
N LYS A 258 -6.34 -11.47 12.93
CA LYS A 258 -5.60 -12.08 14.02
C LYS A 258 -6.40 -13.18 14.73
N GLN A 259 -7.73 -13.05 14.83
CA GLN A 259 -8.60 -14.08 15.40
C GLN A 259 -8.68 -15.36 14.54
N SER A 260 -8.43 -15.21 13.22
CA SER A 260 -8.41 -16.33 12.27
C SER A 260 -7.03 -16.98 12.16
N ALA A 261 -5.99 -16.37 12.73
CA ALA A 261 -4.61 -16.79 12.57
C ALA A 261 -4.19 -17.84 13.60
N VAL A 262 -3.29 -18.74 13.18
CA VAL A 262 -2.56 -19.66 14.05
C VAL A 262 -1.12 -19.19 14.25
N TYR A 263 -0.46 -19.68 15.28
CA TYR A 263 0.88 -19.26 15.70
C TYR A 263 1.75 -20.44 16.16
N GLY A 264 3.02 -20.20 16.40
CA GLY A 264 3.94 -21.13 17.04
C GLY A 264 4.16 -22.43 16.27
N THR A 265 3.91 -23.56 16.90
CA THR A 265 4.11 -24.90 16.30
C THR A 265 3.22 -25.13 15.08
N THR A 266 1.97 -24.69 15.11
CA THR A 266 1.05 -24.84 13.98
C THR A 266 1.54 -24.07 12.74
N VAL A 267 2.11 -22.87 12.91
CA VAL A 267 2.72 -22.14 11.79
C VAL A 267 3.93 -22.90 11.25
N ARG A 268 4.75 -23.48 12.13
CA ARG A 268 5.90 -24.29 11.72
C ARG A 268 5.46 -25.48 10.88
N ASP A 269 4.40 -26.17 11.31
CA ASP A 269 3.87 -27.34 10.59
C ASP A 269 3.34 -26.93 9.19
N LEU A 270 2.63 -25.80 9.09
CA LEU A 270 2.19 -25.26 7.80
C LEU A 270 3.37 -24.93 6.87
N ILE A 271 4.42 -24.29 7.40
CA ILE A 271 5.63 -23.99 6.62
C ILE A 271 6.34 -25.28 6.20
N SER A 272 6.48 -26.25 7.11
CA SER A 272 7.11 -27.55 6.79
C SER A 272 6.34 -28.31 5.71
N THR A 273 4.99 -28.29 5.76
CA THR A 273 4.13 -28.87 4.73
C THR A 273 4.34 -28.16 3.37
N ALA A 274 4.48 -26.84 3.38
CA ALA A 274 4.76 -26.10 2.15
C ALA A 274 6.16 -26.44 1.58
N ILE A 275 7.18 -26.64 2.42
CA ILE A 275 8.52 -27.08 1.98
C ILE A 275 8.39 -28.46 1.31
N GLN A 276 7.72 -29.43 1.94
CA GLN A 276 7.49 -30.76 1.37
C GLN A 276 6.76 -30.71 0.02
N HIS A 277 5.83 -29.78 -0.14
CA HIS A 277 5.14 -29.57 -1.42
C HIS A 277 6.14 -29.16 -2.52
N PHE A 278 7.06 -28.24 -2.24
CA PHE A 278 8.07 -27.81 -3.21
C PHE A 278 9.16 -28.85 -3.45
N ASP A 279 9.45 -29.74 -2.48
CA ASP A 279 10.37 -30.88 -2.69
C ASP A 279 9.82 -31.89 -3.70
N GLN A 280 8.50 -31.98 -3.86
CA GLN A 280 7.86 -32.87 -4.80
C GLN A 280 7.67 -32.26 -6.20
N MET A 281 7.95 -30.97 -6.37
CA MET A 281 7.86 -30.31 -7.68
C MET A 281 9.11 -30.57 -8.53
N PRO A 282 8.96 -30.82 -9.84
CA PRO A 282 10.11 -30.90 -10.74
C PRO A 282 10.92 -29.62 -10.68
N THR A 283 12.24 -29.72 -10.68
CA THR A 283 13.11 -28.55 -10.88
C THR A 283 13.01 -28.10 -12.33
N ASP A 284 12.99 -26.78 -12.57
CA ASP A 284 12.81 -26.16 -13.91
C ASP A 284 13.86 -26.61 -14.97
N GLN A 285 14.87 -27.40 -14.58
CA GLN A 285 15.83 -27.99 -15.51
C GLN A 285 15.28 -29.18 -16.31
N GLU A 286 14.16 -29.78 -15.91
CA GLU A 286 13.55 -30.92 -16.61
C GLU A 286 12.40 -30.54 -17.57
N SER A 287 11.94 -29.30 -17.53
CA SER A 287 10.88 -28.77 -18.41
C SER A 287 11.47 -27.95 -19.58
N ALA A 288 12.33 -28.54 -20.40
CA ALA A 288 12.62 -27.98 -21.72
C ALA A 288 11.33 -28.10 -22.55
N PRO A 289 10.82 -27.01 -23.17
CA PRO A 289 9.67 -27.13 -24.04
C PRO A 289 10.03 -27.98 -25.21
N CYS A 290 9.28 -29.04 -25.47
CA CYS A 290 9.18 -29.61 -26.82
C CYS A 290 8.68 -28.48 -27.72
N ASN A 291 9.60 -27.92 -28.50
CA ASN A 291 9.26 -26.99 -29.56
C ASN A 291 8.55 -27.78 -30.65
N PRO A 292 7.37 -27.36 -31.15
CA PRO A 292 6.75 -27.91 -32.35
C PRO A 292 7.45 -27.44 -33.62
#